data_ddfc2b11110a5e88e580f445efe41c8b
#
_entry.id   ddfc2b11110a5e88e580f445efe41c8b
#
_cell.length_a   1.000
_cell.length_b   1.000
_cell.length_c   1.000
_cell.angle_alpha   90.00
_cell.angle_beta   90.00
_cell.angle_gamma   90.00
#
_symmetry.space_group_name_H-M   'P 1'
#
loop_
_entity.id
_entity.type
_entity.pdbx_description
1 polymer ?
#
loop_
_entity_poly.entity_id
_entity_poly.type
_entity_poly.pdbx_seq_one_letter_code
_entity_poly.pdbx_strand_id
1 'polypeptide(L)'
;LDEALRYGKDRILFDRPLTANQAVQLKLADMARRITMAQLLSLQLGRLKDAGKMQPTQVSLAKWNNVRMAIDIAREARDILGGAGITTEHCPIRHALNLESVITYEGTETVHQLVVGRELTGINAF
;
A
#
# COMPACT_ATOMS: atom_id res chain seq x y z
N LEU A 1 -4.33 -7.48 -2.98
CA LEU A 1 -5.24 -8.18 -2.07
C LEU A 1 -6.03 -9.26 -2.81
N ASP A 2 -6.76 -8.90 -3.86
CA ASP A 2 -7.64 -9.82 -4.60
C ASP A 2 -6.89 -11.08 -5.09
N GLU A 3 -5.74 -10.91 -5.74
CA GLU A 3 -4.89 -12.00 -6.20
C GLU A 3 -4.48 -12.95 -5.06
N ALA A 4 -4.05 -12.38 -3.92
CA ALA A 4 -3.65 -13.19 -2.76
C ALA A 4 -4.84 -13.95 -2.15
N LEU A 5 -6.01 -13.33 -2.12
CA LEU A 5 -7.24 -13.96 -1.63
C LEU A 5 -7.68 -15.10 -2.53
N ARG A 6 -7.71 -14.89 -3.87
CA ARG A 6 -8.07 -15.91 -4.84
C ARG A 6 -7.11 -17.09 -4.77
N TYR A 7 -5.80 -16.81 -4.90
CA TYR A 7 -4.78 -17.85 -4.81
C TYR A 7 -4.88 -18.65 -3.50
N GLY A 8 -5.04 -17.95 -2.38
CA GLY A 8 -5.11 -18.60 -1.07
C GLY A 8 -6.37 -19.46 -0.85
N LYS A 9 -7.47 -19.18 -1.56
CA LYS A 9 -8.66 -20.04 -1.57
C LYS A 9 -8.44 -21.30 -2.39
N ASP A 10 -7.74 -21.20 -3.52
CA ASP A 10 -7.55 -22.31 -4.45
C ASP A 10 -6.36 -23.20 -4.04
N ARG A 11 -5.36 -22.64 -3.39
CA ARG A 11 -4.17 -23.36 -2.94
C ARG A 11 -4.47 -24.24 -1.74
N ILE A 12 -4.40 -25.55 -1.93
CA ILE A 12 -4.51 -26.52 -0.83
C ILE A 12 -3.13 -26.75 -0.21
N LEU A 13 -3.03 -26.62 1.10
CA LEU A 13 -1.85 -26.89 1.90
C LEU A 13 -2.29 -27.57 3.20
N PHE A 14 -1.68 -28.73 3.53
CA PHE A 14 -2.09 -29.56 4.68
C PHE A 14 -3.60 -29.88 4.64
N ASP A 15 -4.09 -30.38 3.50
CA ASP A 15 -5.46 -30.84 3.26
C ASP A 15 -6.57 -29.77 3.39
N ARG A 16 -6.20 -28.49 3.39
CA ARG A 16 -7.16 -27.38 3.46
C ARG A 16 -6.69 -26.14 2.68
N PRO A 17 -7.60 -25.25 2.30
CA PRO A 17 -7.21 -24.00 1.65
C PRO A 17 -6.19 -23.22 2.48
N LEU A 18 -5.23 -22.57 1.83
CA LEU A 18 -4.23 -21.73 2.49
C LEU A 18 -4.88 -20.62 3.34
N THR A 19 -6.03 -20.10 2.89
CA THR A 19 -6.83 -19.12 3.65
C THR A 19 -7.46 -19.66 4.93
N ALA A 20 -7.45 -20.98 5.18
CA ALA A 20 -7.85 -21.54 6.46
C ALA A 20 -6.80 -21.33 7.57
N ASN A 21 -5.60 -20.86 7.20
CA ASN A 21 -4.54 -20.57 8.16
C ASN A 21 -4.77 -19.18 8.80
N GLN A 22 -4.76 -19.12 10.12
CA GLN A 22 -4.94 -17.89 10.90
C GLN A 22 -3.95 -16.78 10.50
N ALA A 23 -2.68 -17.13 10.30
CA ALA A 23 -1.65 -16.15 9.91
C ALA A 23 -1.96 -15.50 8.54
N VAL A 24 -2.54 -16.26 7.61
CA VAL A 24 -2.96 -15.74 6.30
C VAL A 24 -4.20 -14.86 6.45
N GLN A 25 -5.18 -15.29 7.24
CA GLN A 25 -6.38 -14.47 7.49
C GLN A 25 -6.05 -13.13 8.13
N LEU A 26 -5.14 -13.11 9.11
CA LEU A 26 -4.69 -11.87 9.75
C LEU A 26 -4.02 -10.92 8.74
N LYS A 27 -3.15 -11.43 7.87
CA LYS A 27 -2.53 -10.63 6.78
C LYS A 27 -3.59 -10.05 5.84
N LEU A 28 -4.53 -10.89 5.35
CA LEU A 28 -5.59 -10.44 4.44
C LEU A 28 -6.51 -9.39 5.08
N ALA A 29 -6.87 -9.57 6.33
CA ALA A 29 -7.69 -8.60 7.06
C ALA A 29 -6.96 -7.26 7.25
N ASP A 30 -5.67 -7.29 7.59
CA ASP A 30 -4.87 -6.07 7.74
C ASP A 30 -4.66 -5.36 6.39
N MET A 31 -4.44 -6.10 5.30
CA MET A 31 -4.42 -5.53 3.95
C MET A 31 -5.73 -4.80 3.63
N ALA A 32 -6.88 -5.42 3.88
CA ALA A 32 -8.20 -4.81 3.63
C ALA A 32 -8.37 -3.53 4.44
N ARG A 33 -8.01 -3.54 5.74
CA ARG A 33 -8.05 -2.38 6.63
C ARG A 33 -7.19 -1.22 6.07
N ARG A 34 -5.93 -1.50 5.73
CA ARG A 34 -4.99 -0.48 5.22
C ARG A 34 -5.44 0.11 3.88
N ILE A 35 -5.94 -0.72 2.97
CA ILE A 35 -6.48 -0.28 1.67
C ILE A 35 -7.68 0.65 1.89
N THR A 36 -8.62 0.26 2.75
CA THR A 36 -9.81 1.07 3.05
C THR A 36 -9.42 2.45 3.59
N MET A 37 -8.47 2.50 4.52
CA MET A 37 -7.99 3.77 5.08
C MET A 37 -7.34 4.66 4.01
N ALA A 38 -6.52 4.08 3.13
CA ALA A 38 -5.86 4.79 2.03
C ALA A 38 -6.86 5.33 0.99
N GLN A 39 -7.90 4.55 0.68
CA GLN A 39 -8.99 4.97 -0.22
C GLN A 39 -9.79 6.13 0.38
N LEU A 40 -10.10 6.08 1.67
CA LEU A 40 -10.79 7.17 2.37
C LEU A 40 -9.93 8.44 2.42
N LEU A 41 -8.62 8.31 2.64
CA LEU A 41 -7.70 9.44 2.57
C LEU A 41 -7.68 10.08 1.18
N SER A 42 -7.60 9.27 0.13
CA SER A 42 -7.63 9.75 -1.27
C SER A 42 -8.96 10.42 -1.60
N LEU A 43 -10.08 9.84 -1.18
CA LEU A 43 -11.40 10.42 -1.39
C LEU A 43 -11.54 11.77 -0.69
N GLN A 44 -11.07 11.87 0.56
CA GLN A 44 -11.09 13.13 1.31
C GLN A 44 -10.22 14.19 0.66
N LEU A 45 -9.04 13.81 0.17
CA LEU A 45 -8.16 14.72 -0.56
C LEU A 45 -8.82 15.26 -1.83
N GLY A 46 -9.51 14.39 -2.59
CA GLY A 46 -10.30 14.80 -3.75
C GLY A 46 -11.40 15.81 -3.39
N ARG A 47 -12.16 15.54 -2.33
CA ARG A 47 -13.20 16.46 -1.83
C ARG A 47 -12.64 17.83 -1.40
N LEU A 48 -11.47 17.85 -0.76
CA LEU A 48 -10.79 19.09 -0.39
C LEU A 48 -10.33 19.87 -1.63
N LYS A 49 -9.86 19.17 -2.66
CA LYS A 49 -9.48 19.77 -3.94
C LYS A 49 -10.69 20.42 -4.62
N ASP A 50 -11.80 19.71 -4.72
CA ASP A 50 -13.03 20.21 -5.35
C ASP A 50 -13.59 21.44 -4.59
N ALA A 51 -13.43 21.45 -3.26
CA ALA A 51 -13.82 22.58 -2.40
C ALA A 51 -12.81 23.74 -2.39
N GLY A 52 -11.69 23.67 -3.10
CA GLY A 52 -10.63 24.68 -3.09
C GLY A 52 -9.87 24.80 -1.75
N LYS A 53 -9.92 23.76 -0.92
CA LYS A 53 -9.33 23.74 0.44
C LYS A 53 -8.12 22.83 0.60
N MET A 54 -7.71 22.15 -0.48
CA MET A 54 -6.57 21.24 -0.44
C MET A 54 -5.26 22.01 -0.22
N GLN A 55 -4.44 21.53 0.72
CA GLN A 55 -3.11 22.06 0.98
C GLN A 55 -2.02 21.12 0.41
N PRO A 56 -0.88 21.64 -0.07
CA PRO A 56 0.21 20.82 -0.61
C PRO A 56 0.73 19.76 0.36
N THR A 57 0.78 20.07 1.66
CA THR A 57 1.22 19.14 2.72
C THR A 57 0.29 17.94 2.84
N GLN A 58 -1.01 18.12 2.61
CA GLN A 58 -1.97 17.00 2.59
C GLN A 58 -1.71 16.04 1.43
N VAL A 59 -1.27 16.56 0.27
CA VAL A 59 -0.84 15.71 -0.87
C VAL A 59 0.40 14.92 -0.51
N SER A 60 1.39 15.56 0.12
CA SER A 60 2.61 14.89 0.60
C SER A 60 2.29 13.78 1.59
N LEU A 61 1.41 14.05 2.57
CA LEU A 61 0.95 13.06 3.54
C LEU A 61 0.27 11.86 2.85
N ALA A 62 -0.62 12.14 1.89
CA ALA A 62 -1.35 11.09 1.18
C ALA A 62 -0.42 10.25 0.29
N LYS A 63 0.51 10.88 -0.43
CA LYS A 63 1.48 10.13 -1.24
C LYS A 63 2.35 9.24 -0.35
N TRP A 64 2.95 9.78 0.70
CA TRP A 64 3.75 8.99 1.64
C TRP A 64 2.98 7.79 2.18
N ASN A 65 1.81 8.03 2.79
CA ASN A 65 1.00 6.97 3.39
C ASN A 65 0.58 5.90 2.38
N ASN A 66 0.04 6.31 1.23
CA ASN A 66 -0.59 5.39 0.29
C ASN A 66 0.44 4.58 -0.50
N VAL A 67 1.56 5.18 -0.87
CA VAL A 67 2.63 4.45 -1.59
C VAL A 67 3.34 3.47 -0.66
N ARG A 68 3.65 3.85 0.58
CA ARG A 68 4.21 2.93 1.58
C ARG A 68 3.28 1.75 1.82
N MET A 69 2.01 2.02 2.06
CA MET A 69 0.99 0.98 2.23
C MET A 69 0.91 0.04 1.01
N ALA A 70 0.92 0.60 -0.21
CA ALA A 70 0.78 -0.19 -1.43
C ALA A 70 1.97 -1.14 -1.65
N ILE A 71 3.20 -0.68 -1.43
CA ILE A 71 4.40 -1.52 -1.58
C ILE A 71 4.46 -2.63 -0.53
N ASP A 72 4.11 -2.32 0.71
CA ASP A 72 4.06 -3.32 1.78
C ASP A 72 3.01 -4.39 1.48
N ILE A 73 1.81 -4.01 1.05
CA ILE A 73 0.75 -4.94 0.65
C ILE A 73 1.16 -5.77 -0.58
N ALA A 74 1.83 -5.18 -1.56
CA ALA A 74 2.30 -5.92 -2.73
C ALA A 74 3.32 -7.01 -2.34
N ARG A 75 4.25 -6.69 -1.43
CA ARG A 75 5.23 -7.63 -0.88
C ARG A 75 4.56 -8.73 -0.05
N GLU A 76 3.61 -8.38 0.81
CA GLU A 76 2.84 -9.35 1.60
C GLU A 76 2.00 -10.27 0.71
N ALA A 77 1.36 -9.73 -0.33
CA ALA A 77 0.63 -10.53 -1.30
C ALA A 77 1.55 -11.51 -2.04
N ARG A 78 2.72 -11.05 -2.49
CA ARG A 78 3.75 -11.91 -3.08
C ARG A 78 4.17 -13.02 -2.10
N ASP A 79 4.34 -12.70 -0.82
CA ASP A 79 4.71 -13.66 0.23
C ASP A 79 3.64 -14.74 0.44
N ILE A 80 2.37 -14.39 0.46
CA ILE A 80 1.25 -15.34 0.57
C ILE A 80 1.25 -16.34 -0.60
N LEU A 81 1.63 -15.91 -1.79
CA LEU A 81 1.72 -16.78 -2.97
C LEU A 81 2.94 -17.71 -2.93
N GLY A 82 3.90 -17.51 -2.02
CA GLY A 82 5.12 -18.30 -1.94
C GLY A 82 5.93 -18.27 -3.25
N GLY A 83 6.36 -19.44 -3.75
CA GLY A 83 7.12 -19.55 -5.00
C GLY A 83 6.36 -19.01 -6.22
N ALA A 84 5.04 -19.19 -6.29
CA ALA A 84 4.21 -18.63 -7.36
C ALA A 84 4.24 -17.09 -7.37
N GLY A 85 4.46 -16.46 -6.22
CA GLY A 85 4.47 -15.01 -6.08
C GLY A 85 5.65 -14.30 -6.76
N ILE A 86 6.67 -15.02 -7.20
CA ILE A 86 7.82 -14.45 -7.92
C ILE A 86 7.82 -14.78 -9.42
N THR A 87 6.77 -15.44 -9.90
CA THR A 87 6.59 -15.77 -11.33
C THR A 87 5.79 -14.67 -12.05
N THR A 88 5.82 -14.70 -13.38
CA THR A 88 5.11 -13.71 -14.22
C THR A 88 3.61 -13.97 -14.35
N GLU A 89 3.14 -15.15 -13.96
CA GLU A 89 1.73 -15.54 -13.98
C GLU A 89 0.90 -14.79 -12.93
N HIS A 90 1.56 -14.26 -11.90
CA HIS A 90 0.92 -13.53 -10.80
C HIS A 90 1.38 -12.07 -10.72
N CYS A 91 0.43 -11.17 -10.45
CA CYS A 91 0.70 -9.73 -10.50
C CYS A 91 1.41 -9.11 -9.28
N PRO A 92 1.45 -9.68 -8.06
CA PRO A 92 1.99 -8.97 -6.90
C PRO A 92 3.44 -8.51 -7.03
N ILE A 93 4.32 -9.37 -7.59
CA ILE A 93 5.74 -9.00 -7.77
C ILE A 93 5.90 -7.85 -8.77
N ARG A 94 5.14 -7.84 -9.86
CA ARG A 94 5.14 -6.76 -10.84
C ARG A 94 4.72 -5.44 -10.20
N HIS A 95 3.68 -5.45 -9.36
CA HIS A 95 3.25 -4.26 -8.64
C HIS A 95 4.30 -3.79 -7.62
N ALA A 96 4.94 -4.72 -6.90
CA ALA A 96 6.02 -4.37 -5.98
C ALA A 96 7.18 -3.65 -6.70
N LEU A 97 7.62 -4.17 -7.86
CA LEU A 97 8.67 -3.56 -8.66
C LEU A 97 8.27 -2.17 -9.19
N ASN A 98 7.04 -2.02 -9.70
CA ASN A 98 6.54 -0.73 -10.16
C ASN A 98 6.48 0.29 -9.01
N LEU A 99 6.10 -0.13 -7.82
CA LEU A 99 5.98 0.74 -6.64
C LEU A 99 7.34 1.23 -6.13
N GLU A 100 8.46 0.53 -6.41
CA GLU A 100 9.81 1.08 -6.15
C GLU A 100 10.07 2.35 -6.98
N SER A 101 9.54 2.44 -8.20
CA SER A 101 9.58 3.69 -8.97
C SER A 101 8.67 4.75 -8.35
N VAL A 102 7.46 4.37 -7.95
CA VAL A 102 6.47 5.30 -7.38
C VAL A 102 6.95 5.90 -6.05
N ILE A 103 7.64 5.14 -5.20
CA ILE A 103 8.20 5.65 -3.94
C ILE A 103 9.37 6.60 -4.17
N THR A 104 9.97 6.57 -5.36
CA THR A 104 11.18 7.32 -5.70
C THR A 104 10.87 8.63 -6.43
N TYR A 105 9.98 8.62 -7.44
CA TYR A 105 9.71 9.79 -8.27
C TYR A 105 8.66 10.75 -7.64
N GLU A 106 8.59 11.97 -8.18
CA GLU A 106 7.64 13.03 -7.73
C GLU A 106 7.77 13.35 -6.24
N GLY A 107 8.99 13.27 -5.74
CA GLY A 107 9.34 13.38 -4.33
C GLY A 107 9.43 12.00 -3.67
N THR A 108 10.61 11.71 -3.11
CA THR A 108 10.82 10.48 -2.35
C THR A 108 10.00 10.48 -1.07
N GLU A 109 9.82 9.32 -0.45
CA GLU A 109 9.18 9.20 0.85
C GLU A 109 9.78 10.16 1.88
N THR A 110 11.12 10.24 1.94
CA THR A 110 11.83 11.14 2.86
C THR A 110 11.50 12.61 2.60
N VAL A 111 11.45 13.04 1.33
CA VAL A 111 11.07 14.41 0.99
C VAL A 111 9.65 14.74 1.47
N HIS A 112 8.69 13.82 1.27
CA HIS A 112 7.34 14.03 1.76
C HIS A 112 7.24 14.09 3.29
N GLN A 113 8.01 13.26 3.99
CA GLN A 113 8.12 13.31 5.46
C GLN A 113 8.66 14.67 5.93
N LEU A 114 9.70 15.19 5.28
CA LEU A 114 10.28 16.50 5.62
C LEU A 114 9.31 17.65 5.32
N VAL A 115 8.53 17.59 4.24
CA VAL A 115 7.47 18.57 3.94
C VAL A 115 6.42 18.60 5.06
N VAL A 116 5.96 17.43 5.50
CA VAL A 116 5.00 17.32 6.61
C VAL A 116 5.63 17.81 7.93
N GLY A 117 6.88 17.41 8.21
CA GLY A 117 7.62 17.83 9.40
C GLY A 117 7.80 19.36 9.47
N ARG A 118 8.13 20.01 8.34
CA ARG A 118 8.23 21.46 8.25
C ARG A 118 6.90 22.15 8.58
N GLU A 119 5.79 21.63 8.07
CA GLU A 119 4.46 22.18 8.37
C GLU A 119 4.13 22.10 9.87
N LEU A 120 4.46 20.97 10.50
CA LEU A 120 4.19 20.75 11.92
C LEU A 120 5.07 21.60 12.85
N THR A 121 6.33 21.80 12.47
CA THR A 121 7.33 22.45 13.34
C THR A 121 7.52 23.94 13.04
N GLY A 122 7.15 24.38 11.84
CA GLY A 122 7.49 25.72 11.33
C GLY A 122 8.97 25.87 10.95
N ILE A 123 9.78 24.80 11.02
CA ILE A 123 11.23 24.83 10.80
C ILE A 123 11.59 24.03 9.55
N ASN A 124 12.32 24.66 8.64
CA ASN A 124 12.83 23.99 7.45
C ASN A 124 14.00 23.08 7.81
N ALA A 125 13.98 21.82 7.34
CA ALA A 125 15.03 20.84 7.61
C ALA A 125 16.00 20.65 6.42
N PHE A 126 15.77 21.37 5.31
CA PHE A 126 16.60 21.31 4.09
C PHE A 126 16.54 22.63 3.31
#